data_a54b0187e2ac212582ac4894464ab64d
#
_entry.id   a54b0187e2ac212582ac4894464ab64d
#
_cell.length_a   1.000
_cell.length_b   1.000
_cell.length_c   1.000
_cell.angle_alpha   90.00
_cell.angle_beta   90.00
_cell.angle_gamma   90.00
#
_symmetry.space_group_name_H-M   'P 1'
#
loop_
_entity.id
_entity.type
_entity.pdbx_description
1 polymer ?
#
loop_
_entity_poly.entity_id
_entity_poly.type
_entity_poly.pdbx_seq_one_letter_code
_entity_poly.pdbx_strand_id
1 'polypeptide(L)'
;PDGSNTFDSGENFSWGPAFDGVSRPWTSPVDADGDGDLEYLSRPYSAVPNQLENFFRTGRTNVNNLSVSGGKEGFTYYASFANTNQKGILENTNYNRNNVTLRATAELSEKLSSEFGVSYATVKQNTAQEGSRAFEGQNPYASAIQAPVNIPYNELRDYTNPFHSFGGYYGTYTVNPYFILNEYIN
;
A
#
# COMPACT_ATOMS: atom_id res chain seq x y z
N PRO A 1 -19.02 -29.61 17.03
CA PRO A 1 -19.62 -28.28 16.98
C PRO A 1 -20.97 -28.33 17.69
N ASP A 2 -21.04 -27.64 18.82
CA ASP A 2 -22.25 -27.59 19.67
C ASP A 2 -23.29 -26.58 19.18
N GLY A 3 -23.02 -25.93 18.02
CA GLY A 3 -23.84 -24.86 17.45
C GLY A 3 -23.65 -23.49 18.12
N SER A 4 -22.74 -23.38 19.06
CA SER A 4 -22.43 -22.09 19.66
C SER A 4 -21.67 -21.19 18.69
N ASN A 5 -22.04 -19.92 18.65
CA ASN A 5 -21.34 -18.89 17.87
C ASN A 5 -20.14 -18.38 18.68
N THR A 6 -19.05 -19.12 18.64
CA THR A 6 -17.81 -18.71 19.29
C THR A 6 -16.82 -18.15 18.27
N PHE A 7 -16.05 -17.14 18.69
CA PHE A 7 -14.92 -16.66 17.93
C PHE A 7 -13.81 -17.73 17.95
N ASP A 8 -13.34 -18.13 16.77
CA ASP A 8 -12.18 -19.00 16.62
C ASP A 8 -11.02 -18.19 16.04
N SER A 9 -10.03 -17.89 16.86
CA SER A 9 -8.83 -17.17 16.45
C SER A 9 -7.83 -18.03 15.67
N GLY A 10 -8.04 -19.34 15.65
CA GLY A 10 -7.19 -20.28 14.92
C GLY A 10 -7.49 -20.36 13.43
N GLU A 11 -8.60 -19.76 12.98
CA GLU A 11 -9.09 -19.85 11.61
C GLU A 11 -9.37 -18.46 11.01
N ASN A 12 -9.21 -18.35 9.71
CA ASN A 12 -9.47 -17.10 8.95
C ASN A 12 -10.62 -17.25 7.95
N PHE A 13 -11.54 -18.14 8.17
CA PHE A 13 -12.68 -18.32 7.28
C PHE A 13 -13.58 -17.09 7.28
N SER A 14 -13.96 -16.64 6.08
CA SER A 14 -14.83 -15.47 5.87
C SER A 14 -16.33 -15.84 5.84
N TRP A 15 -16.70 -16.98 6.37
CA TRP A 15 -18.09 -17.44 6.46
C TRP A 15 -18.46 -17.79 7.89
N GLY A 16 -19.72 -17.59 8.24
CA GLY A 16 -20.21 -17.81 9.59
C GLY A 16 -21.72 -17.58 9.68
N PRO A 17 -22.27 -17.49 10.89
CA PRO A 17 -23.68 -17.17 11.09
C PRO A 17 -24.00 -15.76 10.57
N ALA A 18 -25.27 -15.50 10.31
CA ALA A 18 -25.75 -14.17 9.96
C ALA A 18 -25.44 -13.17 11.08
N PHE A 19 -25.11 -11.93 10.71
CA PHE A 19 -24.90 -10.85 11.67
C PHE A 19 -26.21 -10.54 12.37
N ASP A 20 -26.21 -10.53 13.70
CA ASP A 20 -27.39 -10.35 14.56
C ASP A 20 -27.22 -9.18 15.55
N GLY A 21 -26.08 -8.51 15.54
CA GLY A 21 -25.79 -7.37 16.40
C GLY A 21 -25.55 -7.72 17.88
N VAL A 22 -25.58 -8.99 18.25
CA VAL A 22 -25.33 -9.40 19.64
C VAL A 22 -23.83 -9.25 19.96
N SER A 23 -23.52 -8.68 21.12
CA SER A 23 -22.14 -8.52 21.56
C SER A 23 -21.49 -9.88 21.83
N ARG A 24 -20.34 -10.12 21.19
CA ARG A 24 -19.56 -11.35 21.33
C ARG A 24 -18.08 -11.05 21.45
N PRO A 25 -17.30 -11.93 22.03
CA PRO A 25 -15.84 -11.88 21.93
C PRO A 25 -15.41 -11.83 20.45
N TRP A 26 -14.46 -10.96 20.13
CA TRP A 26 -13.94 -10.75 18.78
C TRP A 26 -12.42 -10.81 18.71
N THR A 27 -11.75 -11.02 19.84
CA THR A 27 -10.31 -11.18 19.95
C THR A 27 -9.96 -12.46 20.67
N SER A 28 -8.72 -12.93 20.53
CA SER A 28 -8.09 -13.78 21.53
C SER A 28 -8.02 -13.03 22.87
N PRO A 29 -7.85 -13.72 24.01
CA PRO A 29 -7.63 -13.04 25.27
C PRO A 29 -6.41 -12.13 25.19
N VAL A 30 -6.55 -10.90 25.64
CA VAL A 30 -5.51 -9.85 25.61
C VAL A 30 -5.51 -9.08 26.93
N ASP A 31 -4.36 -8.59 27.33
CA ASP A 31 -4.21 -7.60 28.38
C ASP A 31 -4.40 -6.21 27.75
N ALA A 32 -5.65 -5.73 27.72
CA ALA A 32 -5.97 -4.48 27.02
C ALA A 32 -5.72 -3.23 27.88
N ASP A 33 -5.73 -3.35 29.19
CA ASP A 33 -5.50 -2.23 30.10
C ASP A 33 -4.13 -2.25 30.80
N GLY A 34 -3.35 -3.32 30.61
CA GLY A 34 -1.99 -3.42 31.11
C GLY A 34 -1.88 -3.84 32.58
N ASP A 35 -2.93 -4.44 33.14
CA ASP A 35 -2.95 -4.89 34.54
C ASP A 35 -2.36 -6.31 34.74
N GLY A 36 -2.09 -7.02 33.66
CA GLY A 36 -1.52 -8.37 33.62
C GLY A 36 -2.55 -9.47 33.54
N ASP A 37 -3.83 -9.19 33.61
CA ASP A 37 -4.90 -10.16 33.38
C ASP A 37 -5.34 -10.18 31.92
N LEU A 38 -5.75 -11.33 31.42
CA LEU A 38 -6.19 -11.50 30.04
C LEU A 38 -7.71 -11.51 29.95
N GLU A 39 -8.28 -10.57 29.21
CA GLU A 39 -9.71 -10.49 28.98
C GLU A 39 -10.10 -10.67 27.49
N TYR A 40 -11.33 -11.08 27.25
CA TYR A 40 -11.93 -11.10 25.92
C TYR A 40 -12.62 -9.76 25.64
N LEU A 41 -12.12 -9.03 24.66
CA LEU A 41 -12.83 -7.85 24.19
C LEU A 41 -14.08 -8.27 23.40
N SER A 42 -15.18 -7.60 23.63
CA SER A 42 -16.48 -7.88 23.02
C SER A 42 -17.00 -6.68 22.22
N ARG A 43 -17.63 -6.96 21.10
CA ARG A 43 -18.30 -5.98 20.25
C ARG A 43 -19.56 -6.57 19.62
N PRO A 44 -20.49 -5.72 19.13
CA PRO A 44 -21.65 -6.17 18.36
C PRO A 44 -21.19 -6.98 17.14
N TYR A 45 -21.75 -8.17 16.95
CA TYR A 45 -21.49 -8.99 15.77
C TYR A 45 -22.24 -8.43 14.56
N SER A 46 -21.59 -7.52 13.85
CA SER A 46 -22.12 -6.79 12.72
C SER A 46 -21.04 -6.49 11.68
N ALA A 47 -21.45 -6.42 10.41
CA ALA A 47 -20.53 -6.05 9.34
C ALA A 47 -20.08 -4.60 9.48
N VAL A 48 -18.82 -4.34 9.18
CA VAL A 48 -18.29 -2.98 9.01
C VAL A 48 -18.53 -2.53 7.58
N PRO A 49 -19.30 -1.45 7.36
CA PRO A 49 -19.56 -0.96 6.02
C PRO A 49 -18.27 -0.54 5.30
N ASN A 50 -18.19 -0.89 4.01
CA ASN A 50 -17.08 -0.46 3.14
C ASN A 50 -15.69 -0.81 3.68
N GLN A 51 -15.58 -1.90 4.43
CA GLN A 51 -14.35 -2.29 5.10
C GLN A 51 -13.15 -2.34 4.13
N LEU A 52 -13.31 -3.05 3.02
CA LEU A 52 -12.23 -3.19 2.03
C LEU A 52 -11.98 -1.88 1.26
N GLU A 53 -13.04 -1.13 0.95
CA GLU A 53 -12.90 0.18 0.29
C GLU A 53 -12.14 1.17 1.15
N ASN A 54 -12.38 1.15 2.47
CA ASN A 54 -11.69 2.02 3.44
C ASN A 54 -10.21 1.70 3.61
N PHE A 55 -9.77 0.52 3.19
CA PHE A 55 -8.36 0.15 3.18
C PHE A 55 -7.59 0.86 2.05
N PHE A 56 -8.24 1.06 0.92
CA PHE A 56 -7.64 1.72 -0.23
C PHE A 56 -7.83 3.23 -0.18
N ARG A 57 -6.91 3.95 -0.79
CA ARG A 57 -7.05 5.38 -1.03
C ARG A 57 -7.16 5.66 -2.52
N THR A 58 -7.62 6.86 -2.85
CA THR A 58 -7.60 7.32 -4.25
C THR A 58 -6.15 7.54 -4.68
N GLY A 59 -5.69 6.76 -5.65
CA GLY A 59 -4.41 6.97 -6.32
C GLY A 59 -4.44 8.24 -7.17
N ARG A 60 -3.29 8.92 -7.26
CA ARG A 60 -3.15 10.15 -8.07
C ARG A 60 -1.84 10.13 -8.80
N THR A 61 -1.86 10.52 -10.09
CA THR A 61 -0.67 10.69 -10.90
C THR A 61 -0.65 12.11 -11.46
N ASN A 62 0.44 12.83 -11.19
CA ASN A 62 0.73 14.12 -11.78
C ASN A 62 1.93 13.99 -12.72
N VAL A 63 1.77 14.46 -13.94
CA VAL A 63 2.84 14.49 -14.93
C VAL A 63 3.03 15.94 -15.40
N ASN A 64 4.24 16.44 -15.22
CA ASN A 64 4.63 17.76 -15.65
C ASN A 64 5.76 17.61 -16.68
N ASN A 65 5.57 18.20 -17.86
CA ASN A 65 6.56 18.20 -18.91
C ASN A 65 6.82 19.63 -19.37
N LEU A 66 8.08 19.98 -19.48
CA LEU A 66 8.53 21.23 -20.07
C LEU A 66 9.58 20.91 -21.12
N SER A 67 9.44 21.49 -22.29
CA SER A 67 10.45 21.36 -23.32
C SER A 67 10.67 22.68 -24.03
N VAL A 68 11.87 22.89 -24.49
CA VAL A 68 12.28 24.01 -25.33
C VAL A 68 13.12 23.45 -26.46
N SER A 69 12.86 23.95 -27.65
CA SER A 69 13.67 23.65 -28.84
C SER A 69 13.89 24.93 -29.64
N GLY A 70 14.98 24.96 -30.32
CA GLY A 70 15.31 26.09 -31.19
C GLY A 70 16.47 25.74 -32.11
N GLY A 71 16.82 26.70 -32.96
CA GLY A 71 17.94 26.52 -33.84
C GLY A 71 18.09 27.65 -34.83
N LYS A 72 19.17 27.58 -35.55
CA LYS A 72 19.47 28.40 -36.72
C LYS A 72 20.08 27.49 -37.79
N GLU A 73 20.30 28.01 -38.97
CA GLU A 73 20.97 27.26 -40.02
C GLU A 73 22.26 26.59 -39.52
N GLY A 74 22.35 25.30 -39.74
CA GLY A 74 23.47 24.46 -39.29
C GLY A 74 23.51 24.10 -37.80
N PHE A 75 22.52 24.57 -36.96
CA PHE A 75 22.49 24.21 -35.54
C PHE A 75 21.08 24.09 -34.99
N THR A 76 20.77 23.00 -34.30
CA THR A 76 19.52 22.82 -33.58
C THR A 76 19.77 22.35 -32.16
N TYR A 77 18.84 22.67 -31.26
CA TYR A 77 18.86 22.13 -29.89
C TYR A 77 17.46 21.76 -29.41
N TYR A 78 17.43 20.85 -28.49
CA TYR A 78 16.26 20.46 -27.74
C TYR A 78 16.65 20.20 -26.29
N ALA A 79 15.87 20.72 -25.36
CA ALA A 79 15.99 20.45 -23.95
C ALA A 79 14.61 20.12 -23.37
N SER A 80 14.51 19.12 -22.51
CA SER A 80 13.26 18.81 -21.83
C SER A 80 13.50 18.37 -20.40
N PHE A 81 12.52 18.69 -19.56
CA PHE A 81 12.38 18.18 -18.21
C PHE A 81 11.00 17.57 -18.05
N ALA A 82 10.95 16.35 -17.52
CA ALA A 82 9.70 15.67 -17.19
C ALA A 82 9.74 15.21 -15.74
N ASN A 83 8.67 15.47 -15.00
CA ASN A 83 8.45 14.98 -13.64
C ASN A 83 7.15 14.17 -13.61
N THR A 84 7.24 12.95 -13.13
CA THR A 84 6.08 12.10 -12.81
C THR A 84 6.06 11.88 -11.32
N ASN A 85 4.97 12.25 -10.67
CA ASN A 85 4.72 12.01 -9.26
C ASN A 85 3.43 11.24 -9.11
N GLN A 86 3.51 10.04 -8.52
CA GLN A 86 2.37 9.16 -8.31
C GLN A 86 2.26 8.75 -6.85
N LYS A 87 1.05 8.85 -6.32
CA LYS A 87 0.63 8.21 -5.08
C LYS A 87 -0.22 7.00 -5.44
N GLY A 88 0.18 5.83 -4.96
CA GLY A 88 -0.55 4.58 -5.22
C GLY A 88 -1.85 4.48 -4.42
N ILE A 89 -2.64 3.45 -4.69
CA ILE A 89 -3.90 3.16 -4.00
C ILE A 89 -3.70 2.58 -2.60
N LEU A 90 -2.54 2.01 -2.31
CA LEU A 90 -2.16 1.58 -0.96
C LEU A 90 -1.39 2.70 -0.25
N GLU A 91 -1.57 2.80 1.06
CA GLU A 91 -0.80 3.75 1.88
C GLU A 91 0.71 3.49 1.72
N ASN A 92 1.51 4.55 1.85
CA ASN A 92 2.97 4.55 1.71
C ASN A 92 3.52 4.07 0.36
N THR A 93 2.68 3.75 -0.63
CA THR A 93 3.14 3.44 -1.97
C THR A 93 3.22 4.72 -2.82
N ASN A 94 4.37 4.94 -3.43
CA ASN A 94 4.59 6.12 -4.27
C ASN A 94 5.64 5.84 -5.35
N TYR A 95 5.60 6.67 -6.39
CA TYR A 95 6.57 6.68 -7.47
C TYR A 95 6.88 8.12 -7.86
N ASN A 96 8.16 8.46 -7.89
CA ASN A 96 8.64 9.74 -8.37
C ASN A 96 9.73 9.52 -9.41
N ARG A 97 9.55 10.10 -10.59
CA ARG A 97 10.54 10.06 -11.66
C ARG A 97 10.80 11.46 -12.17
N ASN A 98 12.08 11.83 -12.25
CA ASN A 98 12.54 13.01 -12.95
C ASN A 98 13.38 12.59 -14.14
N ASN A 99 13.15 13.22 -15.28
CA ASN A 99 13.88 12.95 -16.51
C ASN A 99 14.32 14.26 -17.14
N VAL A 100 15.59 14.36 -17.48
CA VAL A 100 16.18 15.48 -18.23
C VAL A 100 16.72 14.92 -19.53
N THR A 101 16.40 15.58 -20.64
CA THR A 101 16.94 15.24 -21.96
C THR A 101 17.49 16.48 -22.61
N LEU A 102 18.72 16.39 -23.13
CA LEU A 102 19.36 17.42 -23.93
C LEU A 102 19.79 16.78 -25.24
N ARG A 103 19.53 17.46 -26.35
CA ARG A 103 20.00 17.10 -27.68
C ARG A 103 20.47 18.33 -28.44
N ALA A 104 21.51 18.18 -29.21
CA ALA A 104 21.98 19.21 -30.12
C ALA A 104 22.53 18.56 -31.39
N THR A 105 22.26 19.20 -32.50
CA THR A 105 22.82 18.83 -33.81
C THR A 105 23.54 20.03 -34.39
N ALA A 106 24.73 19.83 -34.91
CA ALA A 106 25.54 20.86 -35.54
C ALA A 106 26.10 20.37 -36.88
N GLU A 107 25.94 21.13 -37.92
CA GLU A 107 26.61 20.97 -39.21
C GLU A 107 27.97 21.65 -39.11
N LEU A 108 29.01 20.86 -39.01
CA LEU A 108 30.39 21.37 -38.85
C LEU A 108 31.04 21.77 -40.19
N SER A 109 30.55 21.18 -41.28
CA SER A 109 30.89 21.50 -42.66
C SER A 109 29.86 20.89 -43.61
N GLU A 110 29.96 21.21 -44.89
CA GLU A 110 29.10 20.59 -45.95
C GLU A 110 29.09 19.06 -45.97
N LYS A 111 30.08 18.44 -45.35
CA LYS A 111 30.27 16.98 -45.36
C LYS A 111 30.28 16.37 -43.98
N LEU A 112 30.15 17.19 -42.93
CA LEU A 112 30.26 16.71 -41.57
C LEU A 112 29.18 17.31 -40.69
N SER A 113 28.36 16.46 -40.11
CA SER A 113 27.41 16.81 -39.06
C SER A 113 27.73 16.05 -37.76
N SER A 114 27.40 16.66 -36.64
CA SER A 114 27.58 16.08 -35.30
C SER A 114 26.26 16.11 -34.55
N GLU A 115 25.91 15.03 -33.90
CA GLU A 115 24.76 14.96 -32.99
C GLU A 115 25.23 14.60 -31.58
N PHE A 116 24.76 15.35 -30.61
CA PHE A 116 25.00 15.13 -29.20
C PHE A 116 23.66 14.89 -28.50
N GLY A 117 23.57 13.85 -27.69
CA GLY A 117 22.39 13.55 -26.90
C GLY A 117 22.74 13.01 -25.53
N VAL A 118 22.10 13.58 -24.48
CA VAL A 118 22.17 13.11 -23.11
C VAL A 118 20.78 13.01 -22.52
N SER A 119 20.51 11.87 -21.88
CA SER A 119 19.32 11.69 -21.07
C SER A 119 19.73 11.19 -19.68
N TYR A 120 19.17 11.84 -18.66
CA TYR A 120 19.36 11.45 -17.26
C TYR A 120 18.01 11.28 -16.58
N ALA A 121 17.81 10.15 -15.90
CA ALA A 121 16.59 9.87 -15.17
C ALA A 121 16.90 9.44 -13.74
N THR A 122 16.13 9.98 -12.80
CA THR A 122 16.10 9.48 -11.41
C THR A 122 14.74 8.90 -11.11
N VAL A 123 14.72 7.78 -10.40
CA VAL A 123 13.50 7.12 -9.93
C VAL A 123 13.64 6.89 -8.44
N LYS A 124 12.58 7.30 -7.70
CA LYS A 124 12.37 6.92 -6.31
C LYS A 124 10.99 6.29 -6.21
N GLN A 125 10.92 5.12 -5.63
CA GLN A 125 9.64 4.42 -5.47
C GLN A 125 9.59 3.70 -4.12
N ASN A 126 8.40 3.68 -3.54
CA ASN A 126 8.04 2.78 -2.47
C ASN A 126 6.93 1.89 -3.01
N THR A 127 7.14 0.60 -3.01
CA THR A 127 6.15 -0.38 -3.47
C THR A 127 5.75 -1.29 -2.33
N ALA A 128 4.49 -1.66 -2.26
CA ALA A 128 4.07 -2.72 -1.36
C ALA A 128 4.79 -4.00 -1.78
N GLN A 129 5.22 -4.77 -0.80
CA GLN A 129 5.89 -6.04 -1.08
C GLN A 129 4.90 -7.00 -1.77
N GLU A 130 5.23 -7.39 -2.99
CA GLU A 130 4.57 -8.49 -3.69
C GLU A 130 5.36 -9.77 -3.40
N GLY A 131 4.77 -10.69 -2.67
CA GLY A 131 5.38 -11.99 -2.41
C GLY A 131 4.41 -13.12 -2.71
N SER A 132 4.91 -14.21 -3.29
CA SER A 132 4.18 -15.49 -3.39
C SER A 132 3.96 -16.15 -2.03
N ARG A 133 4.33 -15.50 -0.95
CA ARG A 133 4.20 -15.94 0.43
C ARG A 133 2.90 -15.42 1.05
N ALA A 134 1.79 -15.59 0.34
CA ALA A 134 0.46 -15.26 0.87
C ALA A 134 0.19 -15.92 2.24
N PHE A 135 0.82 -17.06 2.51
CA PHE A 135 0.74 -17.76 3.79
C PHE A 135 1.68 -17.20 4.87
N GLU A 136 2.66 -16.40 4.53
CA GLU A 136 3.58 -15.79 5.50
C GLU A 136 3.19 -14.34 5.87
N GLY A 137 1.99 -13.90 5.49
CA GLY A 137 1.41 -12.64 5.93
C GLY A 137 2.10 -11.38 5.41
N GLN A 138 2.90 -11.47 4.35
CA GLN A 138 3.66 -10.33 3.84
C GLN A 138 2.98 -9.56 2.69
N ASN A 139 1.80 -9.99 2.26
CA ASN A 139 1.05 -9.30 1.22
C ASN A 139 -0.10 -8.49 1.85
N PRO A 140 -0.04 -7.16 1.84
CA PRO A 140 -1.06 -6.33 2.49
C PRO A 140 -2.45 -6.51 1.85
N TYR A 141 -2.51 -6.81 0.55
CA TYR A 141 -3.77 -7.06 -0.15
C TYR A 141 -4.39 -8.39 0.27
N ALA A 142 -3.59 -9.46 0.35
CA ALA A 142 -4.07 -10.76 0.81
C ALA A 142 -4.56 -10.68 2.27
N SER A 143 -3.81 -9.99 3.14
CA SER A 143 -4.22 -9.75 4.52
C SER A 143 -5.53 -8.97 4.61
N ALA A 144 -5.70 -7.94 3.77
CA ALA A 144 -6.92 -7.15 3.73
C ALA A 144 -8.14 -7.95 3.27
N ILE A 145 -8.00 -8.83 2.28
CA ILE A 145 -9.10 -9.67 1.79
C ILE A 145 -9.48 -10.76 2.78
N GLN A 146 -8.50 -11.33 3.48
CA GLN A 146 -8.71 -12.43 4.40
C GLN A 146 -9.27 -11.97 5.75
N ALA A 147 -9.17 -10.70 6.09
CA ALA A 147 -9.69 -10.20 7.34
C ALA A 147 -11.22 -10.30 7.40
N PRO A 148 -11.79 -10.74 8.54
CA PRO A 148 -13.23 -10.82 8.71
C PRO A 148 -13.93 -9.47 8.50
N VAL A 149 -15.10 -9.47 7.86
CA VAL A 149 -15.85 -8.26 7.50
C VAL A 149 -16.40 -7.48 8.69
N ASN A 150 -16.30 -8.00 9.90
CA ASN A 150 -16.65 -7.34 11.15
C ASN A 150 -15.47 -6.64 11.85
N ILE A 151 -14.27 -6.67 11.26
CA ILE A 151 -13.09 -5.99 11.80
C ILE A 151 -12.91 -4.63 11.12
N PRO A 152 -12.94 -3.51 11.84
CA PRO A 152 -12.77 -2.19 11.25
C PRO A 152 -11.29 -1.90 10.95
N TYR A 153 -10.94 -1.76 9.68
CA TYR A 153 -9.56 -1.49 9.28
C TYR A 153 -8.98 -0.19 9.82
N ASN A 154 -9.80 0.81 10.08
CA ASN A 154 -9.31 2.06 10.64
C ASN A 154 -8.69 1.89 12.02
N GLU A 155 -9.11 0.90 12.80
CA GLU A 155 -8.49 0.57 14.09
C GLU A 155 -7.10 -0.06 13.90
N LEU A 156 -6.90 -0.83 12.83
CA LEU A 156 -5.63 -1.48 12.53
C LEU A 156 -4.52 -0.50 12.09
N ARG A 157 -4.86 0.75 11.78
CA ARG A 157 -3.88 1.78 11.38
C ARG A 157 -2.90 2.13 12.50
N ASP A 158 -3.30 2.01 13.74
CA ASP A 158 -2.40 2.16 14.88
C ASP A 158 -1.59 0.88 15.10
N TYR A 159 -0.80 0.51 14.11
CA TYR A 159 0.02 -0.70 14.12
C TYR A 159 1.16 -0.67 15.14
N THR A 160 1.44 0.47 15.76
CA THR A 160 2.41 0.61 16.84
C THR A 160 1.84 0.20 18.20
N ASN A 161 0.53 0.14 18.32
CA ASN A 161 -0.15 -0.41 19.49
C ASN A 161 0.14 -1.92 19.57
N PRO A 162 0.62 -2.44 20.69
CA PRO A 162 0.90 -3.87 20.86
C PRO A 162 -0.29 -4.77 20.51
N PHE A 163 -1.51 -4.30 20.75
CA PHE A 163 -2.75 -5.00 20.43
C PHE A 163 -3.03 -5.09 18.92
N HIS A 164 -2.60 -4.09 18.14
CA HIS A 164 -2.78 -4.00 16.69
C HIS A 164 -1.51 -4.26 15.88
N SER A 165 -0.47 -4.77 16.52
CA SER A 165 0.83 -4.97 15.90
C SER A 165 0.85 -6.06 14.82
N PHE A 166 2.02 -6.57 14.50
CA PHE A 166 2.22 -7.56 13.43
C PHE A 166 1.27 -8.76 13.48
N GLY A 167 1.12 -9.39 14.64
CA GLY A 167 0.39 -10.66 14.77
C GLY A 167 -1.12 -10.56 14.53
N GLY A 168 -1.67 -9.37 14.50
CA GLY A 168 -3.13 -9.18 14.40
C GLY A 168 -3.89 -9.96 15.48
N TYR A 169 -5.02 -9.45 15.88
CA TYR A 169 -5.85 -10.07 16.92
C TYR A 169 -6.99 -10.91 16.35
N TYR A 170 -7.09 -11.02 15.04
CA TYR A 170 -8.25 -11.58 14.36
C TYR A 170 -7.98 -12.87 13.59
N GLY A 171 -6.77 -13.40 13.66
CA GLY A 171 -6.49 -14.69 13.06
C GLY A 171 -5.02 -15.03 12.99
N THR A 172 -4.72 -16.32 13.00
CA THR A 172 -3.36 -16.85 12.98
C THR A 172 -2.68 -16.67 11.62
N TYR A 173 -3.47 -16.58 10.55
CA TYR A 173 -2.97 -16.54 9.16
C TYR A 173 -2.93 -15.15 8.55
N THR A 174 -3.43 -14.13 9.28
CA THR A 174 -3.50 -12.76 8.79
C THR A 174 -2.60 -11.84 9.60
N VAL A 175 -1.90 -10.97 8.91
CA VAL A 175 -1.06 -9.93 9.50
C VAL A 175 -1.74 -8.59 9.32
N ASN A 176 -1.54 -7.67 10.25
CA ASN A 176 -2.03 -6.31 10.10
C ASN A 176 -1.51 -5.69 8.79
N PRO A 177 -2.38 -5.39 7.80
CA PRO A 177 -1.93 -4.88 6.51
C PRO A 177 -1.25 -3.52 6.60
N TYR A 178 -1.57 -2.69 7.60
CA TYR A 178 -0.89 -1.42 7.83
C TYR A 178 0.51 -1.60 8.40
N PHE A 179 0.73 -2.62 9.24
CA PHE A 179 2.07 -2.99 9.67
C PHE A 179 2.94 -3.33 8.46
N ILE A 180 2.44 -4.17 7.55
CA ILE A 180 3.15 -4.54 6.33
C ILE A 180 3.48 -3.29 5.48
N LEU A 181 2.52 -2.39 5.30
CA LEU A 181 2.68 -1.16 4.51
C LEU A 181 3.63 -0.14 5.12
N ASN A 182 3.99 -0.27 6.39
CA ASN A 182 4.89 0.66 7.06
C ASN A 182 6.27 0.06 7.34
N GLU A 183 6.34 -1.23 7.68
CA GLU A 183 7.58 -1.87 8.11
C GLU A 183 8.27 -2.69 7.00
N TYR A 184 7.50 -3.15 5.99
CA TYR A 184 8.02 -3.98 4.89
C TYR A 184 7.99 -3.29 3.52
N ILE A 185 7.97 -1.97 3.47
CA ILE A 185 8.12 -1.20 2.23
C ILE A 185 9.59 -1.13 1.83
N ASN A 186 9.88 -1.42 0.57
CA ASN A 186 11.18 -1.28 -0.07
C ASN A 186 11.25 -0.03 -0.95
#